data_ba356fddacc6febb0c7051dc01a4ea61
#
_entry.id   ba356fddacc6febb0c7051dc01a4ea61
#
_cell.length_a   1.000
_cell.length_b   1.000
_cell.length_c   1.000
_cell.angle_alpha   90.00
_cell.angle_beta   90.00
_cell.angle_gamma   90.00
#
_symmetry.space_group_name_H-M   'P 1'
#
loop_
_entity.id
_entity.type
_entity.pdbx_description
1 polymer ?
#
loop_
_entity_poly.entity_id
_entity_poly.type
_entity_poly.pdbx_seq_one_letter_code
_entity_poly.pdbx_strand_id
1 'polypeptide(L)'
;MERSEIFDIAHLRHPIGAPVAPERLRELVGWLSPADGARAVDLGCGEGEWLQELLLAHPGTTGVGIDHMLPASAARRADERGLSDRVRWIETDAATWDDGPFDVVLCVGASHAFGGLDATLCAVRQRLRPGGRALVGDSIWEGAPSDSALAALDVPADAYPDLAGFVRAVRARGFEPSFGHVSTLAEWDDYQFSWTGSLVDWAVREAPTAEDRDQALAAARENRDAWLDGARRALGFATFVLHDVAADVRD
;
A
#
# COMPACT_ATOMS: atom_id res chain seq x y z
N MET A 1 -14.15 -7.01 -19.21
CA MET A 1 -13.44 -5.99 -18.37
C MET A 1 -11.96 -6.34 -18.26
N GLU A 2 -11.09 -5.34 -18.34
CA GLU A 2 -9.67 -5.52 -18.07
C GLU A 2 -9.41 -5.59 -16.54
N ARG A 3 -8.30 -6.19 -16.13
CA ARG A 3 -7.95 -6.33 -14.70
C ARG A 3 -7.80 -4.97 -14.00
N SER A 4 -7.23 -3.98 -14.68
CA SER A 4 -7.08 -2.61 -14.19
C SER A 4 -8.44 -1.97 -13.90
N GLU A 5 -9.42 -2.14 -14.77
CA GLU A 5 -10.77 -1.61 -14.61
C GLU A 5 -11.48 -2.22 -13.39
N ILE A 6 -11.34 -3.54 -13.18
CA ILE A 6 -11.85 -4.20 -11.97
C ILE A 6 -11.21 -3.63 -10.72
N PHE A 7 -9.89 -3.41 -10.75
CA PHE A 7 -9.14 -2.84 -9.63
C PHE A 7 -9.57 -1.40 -9.31
N ASP A 8 -9.71 -0.55 -10.32
CA ASP A 8 -10.15 0.84 -10.15
C ASP A 8 -11.55 0.93 -9.53
N ILE A 9 -12.50 0.11 -10.01
CA ILE A 9 -13.86 0.04 -9.46
C ILE A 9 -13.83 -0.44 -8.01
N ALA A 10 -13.05 -1.46 -7.72
CA ALA A 10 -12.97 -2.05 -6.39
C ALA A 10 -12.48 -1.05 -5.32
N HIS A 11 -11.59 -0.12 -5.68
CA HIS A 11 -11.01 0.87 -4.77
C HIS A 11 -11.80 2.18 -4.67
N LEU A 12 -12.91 2.34 -5.37
CA LEU A 12 -13.72 3.58 -5.35
C LEU A 12 -14.12 4.01 -3.92
N ARG A 13 -14.43 3.06 -3.04
CA ARG A 13 -14.87 3.33 -1.68
C ARG A 13 -13.78 3.17 -0.63
N HIS A 14 -12.63 2.61 -0.99
CA HIS A 14 -11.49 2.42 -0.09
C HIS A 14 -10.17 2.76 -0.79
N PRO A 15 -9.91 4.05 -1.04
CA PRO A 15 -8.77 4.51 -1.83
C PRO A 15 -7.41 4.30 -1.14
N ILE A 16 -7.41 3.92 0.14
CA ILE A 16 -6.18 3.66 0.92
C ILE A 16 -5.40 2.48 0.33
N GLY A 17 -6.08 1.53 -0.32
CA GLY A 17 -5.46 0.37 -0.95
C GLY A 17 -4.82 -0.62 0.03
N ALA A 18 -5.15 -0.51 1.32
CA ALA A 18 -4.65 -1.36 2.39
C ALA A 18 -5.70 -1.44 3.51
N PRO A 19 -5.72 -2.50 4.34
CA PRO A 19 -6.68 -2.65 5.44
C PRO A 19 -6.29 -1.77 6.64
N VAL A 20 -6.30 -0.46 6.44
CA VAL A 20 -5.92 0.55 7.43
C VAL A 20 -7.00 1.62 7.50
N ALA A 21 -7.47 1.90 8.70
CA ALA A 21 -8.45 2.97 8.91
C ALA A 21 -7.86 4.36 8.60
N PRO A 22 -8.66 5.30 8.05
CA PRO A 22 -8.18 6.64 7.70
C PRO A 22 -7.48 7.39 8.84
N GLU A 23 -7.95 7.20 10.08
CA GLU A 23 -7.33 7.80 11.28
C GLU A 23 -5.92 7.25 11.53
N ARG A 24 -5.73 5.95 11.32
CA ARG A 24 -4.42 5.28 11.47
C ARG A 24 -3.46 5.68 10.37
N LEU A 25 -3.94 5.83 9.13
CA LEU A 25 -3.13 6.37 8.04
C LEU A 25 -2.60 7.76 8.41
N ARG A 26 -3.49 8.69 8.85
CA ARG A 26 -3.07 10.05 9.25
C ARG A 26 -2.09 10.04 10.41
N GLU A 27 -2.27 9.16 11.38
CA GLU A 27 -1.32 8.99 12.49
C GLU A 27 0.05 8.52 11.97
N LEU A 28 0.09 7.50 11.12
CA LEU A 28 1.32 6.95 10.54
C LEU A 28 2.09 8.00 9.72
N VAL A 29 1.42 8.73 8.83
CA VAL A 29 2.07 9.78 8.04
C VAL A 29 2.50 10.97 8.90
N GLY A 30 1.79 11.26 9.98
CA GLY A 30 2.17 12.28 10.97
C GLY A 30 3.49 11.95 11.67
N TRP A 31 3.77 10.67 11.94
CA TRP A 31 5.04 10.22 12.53
C TRP A 31 6.25 10.37 11.60
N LEU A 32 6.04 10.49 10.30
CA LEU A 32 7.15 10.71 9.35
C LEU A 32 7.83 12.06 9.55
N SER A 33 7.09 13.09 9.98
CA SER A 33 7.60 14.42 10.36
C SER A 33 8.78 14.92 9.49
N PRO A 34 8.62 15.02 8.15
CA PRO A 34 9.68 15.50 7.28
C PRO A 34 10.01 16.96 7.57
N ALA A 35 11.25 17.37 7.27
CA ALA A 35 11.63 18.78 7.32
C ALA A 35 10.93 19.59 6.22
N ASP A 36 10.86 20.92 6.40
CA ASP A 36 10.37 21.82 5.35
C ASP A 36 11.20 21.69 4.08
N GLY A 37 10.54 21.64 2.92
CA GLY A 37 11.19 21.43 1.62
C GLY A 37 11.53 19.97 1.32
N ALA A 38 11.10 19.02 2.16
CA ALA A 38 11.35 17.60 1.95
C ALA A 38 10.72 17.08 0.65
N ARG A 39 11.38 16.08 0.08
CA ARG A 39 10.89 15.33 -1.09
C ARG A 39 10.47 13.93 -0.68
N ALA A 40 9.27 13.53 -1.05
CA ALA A 40 8.74 12.20 -0.80
C ALA A 40 8.53 11.43 -2.11
N VAL A 41 8.58 10.09 -2.03
CA VAL A 41 8.14 9.20 -3.10
C VAL A 41 7.25 8.10 -2.53
N ASP A 42 6.25 7.70 -3.29
CA ASP A 42 5.37 6.55 -3.00
C ASP A 42 5.53 5.52 -4.11
N LEU A 43 6.04 4.36 -3.76
CA LEU A 43 6.39 3.27 -4.66
C LEU A 43 5.25 2.24 -4.72
N GLY A 44 4.54 2.19 -5.85
CA GLY A 44 3.29 1.46 -5.98
C GLY A 44 2.14 2.23 -5.31
N CYS A 45 1.97 3.49 -5.72
CA CYS A 45 1.10 4.44 -5.03
C CYS A 45 -0.40 4.19 -5.21
N GLY A 46 -0.81 3.38 -6.22
CA GLY A 46 -2.21 3.14 -6.54
C GLY A 46 -3.01 4.45 -6.64
N GLU A 47 -4.06 4.57 -5.84
CA GLU A 47 -4.92 5.77 -5.75
C GLU A 47 -4.22 7.00 -5.14
N GLY A 48 -2.98 6.87 -4.69
CA GLY A 48 -2.14 7.95 -4.15
C GLY A 48 -2.56 8.46 -2.78
N GLU A 49 -3.40 7.74 -2.05
CA GLU A 49 -3.96 8.23 -0.78
C GLU A 49 -2.88 8.44 0.29
N TRP A 50 -1.91 7.52 0.41
CA TRP A 50 -0.82 7.64 1.37
C TRP A 50 0.04 8.87 1.13
N LEU A 51 0.40 9.13 -0.12
CA LEU A 51 1.19 10.30 -0.49
C LEU A 51 0.40 11.59 -0.29
N GLN A 52 -0.88 11.62 -0.69
CA GLN A 52 -1.72 12.81 -0.53
C GLN A 52 -1.92 13.18 0.95
N GLU A 53 -2.19 12.21 1.83
CA GLU A 53 -2.32 12.47 3.26
C GLU A 53 -0.99 12.93 3.88
N LEU A 54 0.16 12.40 3.42
CA LEU A 54 1.48 12.93 3.81
C LEU A 54 1.62 14.41 3.42
N LEU A 55 1.27 14.76 2.18
CA LEU A 55 1.36 16.14 1.70
C LEU A 55 0.41 17.09 2.41
N LEU A 56 -0.79 16.63 2.79
CA LEU A 56 -1.74 17.40 3.60
C LEU A 56 -1.22 17.64 5.01
N ALA A 57 -0.66 16.61 5.65
CA ALA A 57 -0.10 16.71 6.99
C ALA A 57 1.16 17.60 7.03
N HIS A 58 1.92 17.69 5.93
CA HIS A 58 3.20 18.40 5.86
C HIS A 58 3.24 19.35 4.64
N PRO A 59 2.70 20.59 4.79
CA PRO A 59 2.53 21.53 3.66
C PRO A 59 3.80 21.91 2.91
N GLY A 60 4.98 21.85 3.55
CA GLY A 60 6.27 22.12 2.91
C GLY A 60 6.83 20.98 2.06
N THR A 61 6.20 19.80 2.05
CA THR A 61 6.69 18.61 1.34
C THR A 61 6.16 18.55 -0.08
N THR A 62 6.98 18.06 -1.02
CA THR A 62 6.58 17.69 -2.37
C THR A 62 6.69 16.18 -2.58
N GLY A 63 5.93 15.61 -3.51
CA GLY A 63 5.87 14.18 -3.69
C GLY A 63 5.87 13.70 -5.13
N VAL A 64 6.27 12.45 -5.32
CA VAL A 64 6.15 11.69 -6.57
C VAL A 64 5.42 10.39 -6.27
N GLY A 65 4.30 10.13 -6.94
CA GLY A 65 3.61 8.84 -6.89
C GLY A 65 3.94 8.03 -8.13
N ILE A 66 4.29 6.77 -7.93
CA ILE A 66 4.70 5.85 -9.01
C ILE A 66 3.85 4.61 -8.94
N ASP A 67 3.25 4.25 -10.06
CA ASP A 67 2.54 2.98 -10.23
C ASP A 67 2.60 2.53 -11.69
N HIS A 68 2.57 1.24 -11.92
CA HIS A 68 2.54 0.66 -13.27
C HIS A 68 1.13 0.67 -13.90
N MET A 69 0.10 0.86 -13.07
CA MET A 69 -1.30 1.05 -13.45
C MET A 69 -1.84 2.26 -12.69
N LEU A 70 -1.40 3.45 -13.08
CA LEU A 70 -1.74 4.68 -12.38
C LEU A 70 -3.19 5.10 -12.65
N PRO A 71 -4.11 5.06 -11.67
CA PRO A 71 -5.50 5.44 -11.89
C PRO A 71 -5.63 6.95 -12.11
N ALA A 72 -6.48 7.34 -13.06
CA ALA A 72 -6.79 8.77 -13.30
C ALA A 72 -7.42 9.46 -12.06
N SER A 73 -8.02 8.70 -11.18
CA SER A 73 -8.56 9.14 -9.89
C SER A 73 -7.50 9.72 -8.95
N ALA A 74 -6.26 9.24 -8.99
CA ALA A 74 -5.16 9.76 -8.16
C ALA A 74 -4.90 11.24 -8.43
N ALA A 75 -4.75 11.63 -9.72
CA ALA A 75 -4.55 13.02 -10.12
C ALA A 75 -5.78 13.90 -9.82
N ARG A 76 -6.98 13.38 -10.10
CA ARG A 76 -8.24 14.12 -9.81
C ARG A 76 -8.38 14.41 -8.30
N ARG A 77 -8.13 13.43 -7.42
CA ARG A 77 -8.20 13.62 -5.96
C ARG A 77 -7.17 14.63 -5.48
N ALA A 78 -5.97 14.60 -6.05
CA ALA A 78 -4.93 15.58 -5.73
C ALA A 78 -5.36 16.99 -6.11
N ASP A 79 -6.03 17.18 -7.26
CA ASP A 79 -6.58 18.46 -7.68
C ASP A 79 -7.68 18.95 -6.74
N GLU A 80 -8.64 18.09 -6.42
CA GLU A 80 -9.74 18.38 -5.48
C GLU A 80 -9.23 18.78 -4.08
N ARG A 81 -8.03 18.31 -3.68
CA ARG A 81 -7.36 18.61 -2.41
C ARG A 81 -6.36 19.78 -2.49
N GLY A 82 -6.21 20.41 -3.67
CA GLY A 82 -5.25 21.51 -3.89
C GLY A 82 -3.79 21.08 -3.81
N LEU A 83 -3.48 19.85 -4.22
CA LEU A 83 -2.14 19.27 -4.17
C LEU A 83 -1.43 19.22 -5.53
N SER A 84 -2.08 19.62 -6.62
CA SER A 84 -1.56 19.47 -8.00
C SER A 84 -0.18 20.07 -8.21
N ASP A 85 0.14 21.18 -7.56
CA ASP A 85 1.45 21.84 -7.65
C ASP A 85 2.54 21.17 -6.79
N ARG A 86 2.17 20.22 -5.92
CA ARG A 86 3.07 19.57 -4.98
C ARG A 86 3.27 18.07 -5.23
N VAL A 87 2.51 17.48 -6.14
CA VAL A 87 2.59 16.07 -6.47
C VAL A 87 2.80 15.86 -7.97
N ARG A 88 3.64 14.90 -8.32
CA ARG A 88 3.81 14.40 -9.68
C ARG A 88 3.48 12.92 -9.72
N TRP A 89 2.70 12.51 -10.72
CA TRP A 89 2.32 11.13 -10.96
C TRP A 89 3.11 10.57 -12.14
N ILE A 90 3.66 9.37 -12.00
CA ILE A 90 4.45 8.70 -13.05
C ILE A 90 3.95 7.28 -13.21
N GLU A 91 3.41 6.97 -14.39
CA GLU A 91 3.03 5.61 -14.74
C GLU A 91 4.26 4.86 -15.25
N THR A 92 4.82 4.01 -14.39
CA THR A 92 5.98 3.17 -14.69
C THR A 92 6.14 2.07 -13.62
N ASP A 93 6.96 1.08 -13.92
CA ASP A 93 7.33 0.04 -12.95
C ASP A 93 8.23 0.63 -11.85
N ALA A 94 7.73 0.62 -10.60
CA ALA A 94 8.43 1.14 -9.44
C ALA A 94 9.75 0.38 -9.14
N ALA A 95 9.85 -0.90 -9.53
CA ALA A 95 11.07 -1.67 -9.32
C ALA A 95 12.23 -1.20 -10.20
N THR A 96 11.93 -0.76 -11.42
CA THR A 96 12.92 -0.32 -12.40
C THR A 96 13.14 1.19 -12.43
N TRP A 97 12.24 1.94 -11.81
CA TRP A 97 12.36 3.40 -11.75
C TRP A 97 13.54 3.82 -10.85
N ASP A 98 14.38 4.71 -11.37
CA ASP A 98 15.64 5.11 -10.75
C ASP A 98 15.72 6.66 -10.69
N ASP A 99 15.17 7.23 -9.62
CA ASP A 99 15.33 8.64 -9.23
C ASP A 99 15.50 8.71 -7.72
N GLY A 100 16.07 9.78 -7.22
CA GLY A 100 16.35 10.00 -5.81
C GLY A 100 17.59 10.83 -5.59
N PRO A 101 18.07 10.94 -4.37
CA PRO A 101 17.47 10.40 -3.15
C PRO A 101 16.30 11.26 -2.62
N PHE A 102 15.44 10.64 -1.80
CA PHE A 102 14.27 11.24 -1.16
C PHE A 102 14.44 11.32 0.36
N ASP A 103 13.78 12.29 0.98
CA ASP A 103 13.75 12.43 2.44
C ASP A 103 12.77 11.44 3.07
N VAL A 104 11.69 11.11 2.33
CA VAL A 104 10.68 10.13 2.72
C VAL A 104 10.40 9.18 1.57
N VAL A 105 10.34 7.88 1.88
CA VAL A 105 9.95 6.83 0.92
C VAL A 105 8.77 6.05 1.50
N LEU A 106 7.67 5.99 0.77
CA LEU A 106 6.49 5.18 1.08
C LEU A 106 6.47 3.93 0.19
N CYS A 107 6.05 2.80 0.74
CA CYS A 107 5.69 1.60 -0.01
C CYS A 107 4.73 0.78 0.84
N VAL A 108 3.43 0.84 0.57
CA VAL A 108 2.39 0.17 1.36
C VAL A 108 1.54 -0.72 0.47
N GLY A 109 1.55 -2.04 0.74
CA GLY A 109 0.79 -3.04 -0.02
C GLY A 109 1.35 -3.36 -1.41
N ALA A 110 2.54 -2.87 -1.77
CA ALA A 110 3.11 -2.99 -3.10
C ALA A 110 4.39 -3.84 -3.17
N SER A 111 4.69 -4.64 -2.15
CA SER A 111 5.90 -5.46 -2.08
C SER A 111 6.01 -6.49 -3.21
N HIS A 112 4.89 -6.93 -3.75
CA HIS A 112 4.84 -7.84 -4.89
C HIS A 112 5.53 -7.27 -6.14
N ALA A 113 5.55 -5.95 -6.34
CA ALA A 113 6.24 -5.29 -7.44
C ALA A 113 7.77 -5.47 -7.37
N PHE A 114 8.31 -5.71 -6.18
CA PHE A 114 9.74 -5.87 -5.92
C PHE A 114 10.16 -7.33 -5.72
N GLY A 115 9.21 -8.26 -5.66
CA GLY A 115 9.48 -9.67 -5.35
C GLY A 115 9.49 -9.99 -3.84
N GLY A 116 8.77 -9.21 -3.03
CA GLY A 116 8.54 -9.42 -1.61
C GLY A 116 9.19 -8.40 -0.69
N LEU A 117 8.94 -8.53 0.62
CA LEU A 117 9.31 -7.56 1.65
C LEU A 117 10.82 -7.23 1.65
N ASP A 118 11.68 -8.22 1.58
CA ASP A 118 13.14 -8.00 1.68
C ASP A 118 13.68 -7.17 0.51
N ALA A 119 13.24 -7.45 -0.71
CA ALA A 119 13.58 -6.69 -1.90
C ALA A 119 12.98 -5.27 -1.86
N THR A 120 11.77 -5.12 -1.33
CA THR A 120 11.14 -3.83 -1.08
C THR A 120 11.97 -2.96 -0.14
N LEU A 121 12.40 -3.51 1.00
CA LEU A 121 13.26 -2.80 1.94
C LEU A 121 14.59 -2.37 1.33
N CYS A 122 15.18 -3.19 0.44
CA CYS A 122 16.35 -2.81 -0.35
C CYS A 122 16.05 -1.62 -1.29
N ALA A 123 14.94 -1.68 -2.03
CA ALA A 123 14.54 -0.64 -2.96
C ALA A 123 14.24 0.70 -2.24
N VAL A 124 13.57 0.63 -1.09
CA VAL A 124 13.32 1.77 -0.20
C VAL A 124 14.64 2.39 0.24
N ARG A 125 15.59 1.57 0.72
CA ARG A 125 16.88 2.05 1.19
C ARG A 125 17.72 2.72 0.10
N GLN A 126 17.70 2.19 -1.12
CA GLN A 126 18.45 2.77 -2.26
C GLN A 126 17.95 4.17 -2.65
N ARG A 127 16.66 4.45 -2.40
CA ARG A 127 16.03 5.72 -2.74
C ARG A 127 15.97 6.72 -1.58
N LEU A 128 16.31 6.28 -0.37
CA LEU A 128 16.27 7.11 0.82
C LEU A 128 17.59 7.83 1.05
N ARG A 129 17.54 9.11 1.42
CA ARG A 129 18.69 9.85 1.92
C ARG A 129 19.18 9.27 3.25
N PRO A 130 20.49 9.37 3.54
CA PRO A 130 21.00 9.06 4.87
C PRO A 130 20.21 9.84 5.95
N GLY A 131 19.74 9.15 6.98
CA GLY A 131 18.90 9.71 8.04
C GLY A 131 17.43 10.00 7.64
N GLY A 132 17.02 9.61 6.44
CA GLY A 132 15.63 9.71 5.98
C GLY A 132 14.68 8.75 6.69
N ARG A 133 13.40 8.88 6.40
CA ARG A 133 12.34 8.05 6.99
C ARG A 133 11.56 7.31 5.92
N ALA A 134 11.13 6.11 6.24
CA ALA A 134 10.27 5.34 5.35
C ALA A 134 8.97 4.93 6.04
N LEU A 135 7.92 4.72 5.25
CA LEU A 135 6.70 4.05 5.66
C LEU A 135 6.56 2.80 4.80
N VAL A 136 6.62 1.63 5.43
CA VAL A 136 6.50 0.35 4.74
C VAL A 136 5.38 -0.46 5.37
N GLY A 137 4.45 -0.92 4.53
CA GLY A 137 3.35 -1.78 4.95
C GLY A 137 3.24 -3.02 4.07
N ASP A 138 3.05 -4.18 4.67
CA ASP A 138 2.93 -5.45 3.95
C ASP A 138 2.11 -6.48 4.73
N SER A 139 1.70 -7.51 4.03
CA SER A 139 1.03 -8.67 4.61
C SER A 139 1.95 -9.44 5.56
N ILE A 140 1.36 -9.99 6.60
CA ILE A 140 2.01 -10.88 7.55
C ILE A 140 1.13 -12.10 7.82
N TRP A 141 1.73 -13.18 8.28
CA TRP A 141 0.97 -14.27 8.88
C TRP A 141 0.76 -14.00 10.38
N GLU A 142 -0.49 -13.90 10.82
CA GLU A 142 -0.84 -13.83 12.26
C GLU A 142 -0.84 -15.21 12.91
N GLY A 143 -0.93 -16.26 12.10
CA GLY A 143 -0.85 -17.65 12.51
C GLY A 143 -0.45 -18.52 11.32
N ALA A 144 -0.27 -19.82 11.56
CA ALA A 144 0.03 -20.76 10.47
C ALA A 144 -1.13 -20.78 9.46
N PRO A 145 -0.88 -20.45 8.18
CA PRO A 145 -1.93 -20.49 7.17
C PRO A 145 -2.40 -21.92 6.94
N SER A 146 -3.70 -22.11 6.74
CA SER A 146 -4.26 -23.39 6.32
C SER A 146 -4.06 -23.58 4.81
N ASP A 147 -4.16 -24.84 4.34
CA ASP A 147 -4.13 -25.14 2.90
C ASP A 147 -5.20 -24.35 2.13
N SER A 148 -6.38 -24.14 2.73
CA SER A 148 -7.44 -23.32 2.13
C SER A 148 -7.07 -21.84 2.04
N ALA A 149 -6.35 -21.29 3.03
CA ALA A 149 -5.87 -19.90 2.98
C ALA A 149 -4.80 -19.72 1.89
N LEU A 150 -3.87 -20.66 1.78
CA LEU A 150 -2.82 -20.62 0.75
C LEU A 150 -3.42 -20.73 -0.66
N ALA A 151 -4.37 -21.65 -0.85
CA ALA A 151 -5.07 -21.81 -2.12
C ALA A 151 -5.90 -20.56 -2.50
N ALA A 152 -6.59 -19.96 -1.52
CA ALA A 152 -7.41 -18.77 -1.74
C ALA A 152 -6.59 -17.53 -2.11
N LEU A 153 -5.38 -17.42 -1.58
CA LEU A 153 -4.46 -16.30 -1.85
C LEU A 153 -3.52 -16.58 -3.03
N ASP A 154 -3.49 -17.82 -3.52
CA ASP A 154 -2.53 -18.29 -4.55
C ASP A 154 -1.06 -17.97 -4.18
N VAL A 155 -0.70 -18.26 -2.93
CA VAL A 155 0.67 -17.99 -2.41
C VAL A 155 1.24 -19.21 -1.69
N PRO A 156 2.57 -19.39 -1.67
CA PRO A 156 3.23 -20.40 -0.82
C PRO A 156 3.19 -20.02 0.66
N ALA A 157 3.41 -21.00 1.54
CA ALA A 157 3.33 -20.80 2.99
C ALA A 157 4.37 -19.81 3.55
N ASP A 158 5.48 -19.61 2.85
CA ASP A 158 6.55 -18.69 3.18
C ASP A 158 6.46 -17.32 2.46
N ALA A 159 5.32 -17.04 1.80
CA ALA A 159 5.10 -15.78 1.08
C ALA A 159 5.21 -14.55 1.99
N TYR A 160 4.73 -14.65 3.22
CA TYR A 160 4.76 -13.56 4.19
C TYR A 160 5.46 -13.99 5.48
N PRO A 161 6.22 -13.10 6.13
CA PRO A 161 6.73 -13.34 7.47
C PRO A 161 5.63 -13.26 8.53
N ASP A 162 5.91 -13.72 9.74
CA ASP A 162 5.18 -13.26 10.92
C ASP A 162 5.59 -11.81 11.30
N LEU A 163 4.88 -11.18 12.24
CA LEU A 163 5.17 -9.81 12.68
C LEU A 163 6.61 -9.66 13.18
N ALA A 164 7.13 -10.64 13.91
CA ALA A 164 8.50 -10.62 14.39
C ALA A 164 9.52 -10.78 13.25
N GLY A 165 9.19 -11.57 12.23
CA GLY A 165 9.95 -11.71 10.99
C GLY A 165 10.04 -10.41 10.21
N PHE A 166 8.94 -9.69 10.10
CA PHE A 166 8.92 -8.37 9.47
C PHE A 166 9.89 -7.41 10.19
N VAL A 167 9.80 -7.29 11.51
CA VAL A 167 10.71 -6.42 12.29
C VAL A 167 12.16 -6.86 12.14
N ARG A 168 12.45 -8.18 12.11
CA ARG A 168 13.80 -8.68 11.84
C ARG A 168 14.32 -8.30 10.46
N ALA A 169 13.48 -8.40 9.43
CA ALA A 169 13.83 -7.99 8.06
C ALA A 169 14.15 -6.48 7.98
N VAL A 170 13.32 -5.65 8.62
CA VAL A 170 13.54 -4.21 8.74
C VAL A 170 14.91 -3.90 9.34
N ARG A 171 15.24 -4.53 10.49
CA ARG A 171 16.52 -4.33 11.17
C ARG A 171 17.71 -4.83 10.37
N ALA A 172 17.57 -5.96 9.69
CA ALA A 172 18.61 -6.49 8.82
C ALA A 172 18.99 -5.56 7.68
N ARG A 173 18.10 -4.64 7.31
CA ARG A 173 18.32 -3.62 6.27
C ARG A 173 18.76 -2.26 6.82
N GLY A 174 19.08 -2.17 8.13
CA GLY A 174 19.61 -0.98 8.78
C GLY A 174 18.55 0.06 9.09
N PHE A 175 17.31 -0.36 9.24
CA PHE A 175 16.22 0.47 9.72
C PHE A 175 15.83 0.10 11.15
N GLU A 176 15.24 1.05 11.88
CA GLU A 176 14.59 0.80 13.17
C GLU A 176 13.15 1.33 13.13
N PRO A 177 12.14 0.51 13.50
CA PRO A 177 10.77 0.99 13.59
C PRO A 177 10.62 1.98 14.74
N SER A 178 10.10 3.17 14.46
CA SER A 178 9.80 4.18 15.49
C SER A 178 8.33 4.23 15.88
N PHE A 179 7.47 3.79 14.98
CA PHE A 179 6.03 3.67 15.17
C PHE A 179 5.48 2.58 14.26
N GLY A 180 4.34 2.00 14.57
CA GLY A 180 3.72 0.98 13.74
C GLY A 180 2.27 0.74 14.07
N HIS A 181 1.57 0.13 13.13
CA HIS A 181 0.20 -0.32 13.24
C HIS A 181 0.10 -1.76 12.70
N VAL A 182 -0.56 -2.61 13.43
CA VAL A 182 -1.02 -3.93 12.95
C VAL A 182 -2.52 -3.81 12.73
N SER A 183 -2.96 -4.05 11.52
CA SER A 183 -4.35 -3.91 11.14
C SER A 183 -5.24 -4.89 11.89
N THR A 184 -6.32 -4.40 12.41
CA THR A 184 -7.33 -5.22 13.09
C THR A 184 -8.15 -6.04 12.09
N LEU A 185 -8.75 -7.11 12.56
CA LEU A 185 -9.68 -7.88 11.73
C LEU A 185 -10.87 -7.04 11.23
N ALA A 186 -11.27 -6.01 11.98
CA ALA A 186 -12.34 -5.10 11.55
C ALA A 186 -11.91 -4.22 10.39
N GLU A 187 -10.68 -3.72 10.37
CA GLU A 187 -10.11 -2.97 9.25
C GLU A 187 -9.97 -3.85 8.00
N TRP A 188 -9.57 -5.11 8.18
CA TRP A 188 -9.55 -6.08 7.10
C TRP A 188 -10.95 -6.38 6.53
N ASP A 189 -11.95 -6.60 7.40
CA ASP A 189 -13.33 -6.82 6.96
C ASP A 189 -13.87 -5.59 6.22
N ASP A 190 -13.60 -4.38 6.72
CA ASP A 190 -14.00 -3.13 6.05
C ASP A 190 -13.35 -3.00 4.66
N TYR A 191 -12.05 -3.24 4.56
CA TYR A 191 -11.32 -3.24 3.29
C TYR A 191 -11.92 -4.25 2.30
N GLN A 192 -12.08 -5.51 2.71
CA GLN A 192 -12.57 -6.59 1.85
C GLN A 192 -14.03 -6.38 1.42
N PHE A 193 -14.88 -5.93 2.34
CA PHE A 193 -16.27 -5.65 2.01
C PHE A 193 -16.46 -4.37 1.20
N SER A 194 -15.62 -3.36 1.38
CA SER A 194 -15.59 -2.17 0.53
C SER A 194 -15.17 -2.53 -0.89
N TRP A 195 -14.10 -3.32 -1.04
CA TRP A 195 -13.60 -3.79 -2.32
C TRP A 195 -14.67 -4.57 -3.11
N THR A 196 -15.23 -5.61 -2.49
CA THR A 196 -16.25 -6.45 -3.12
C THR A 196 -17.59 -5.72 -3.30
N GLY A 197 -17.94 -4.85 -2.35
CA GLY A 197 -19.17 -4.05 -2.40
C GLY A 197 -19.16 -3.02 -3.53
N SER A 198 -18.01 -2.38 -3.79
CA SER A 198 -17.86 -1.46 -4.92
C SER A 198 -18.14 -2.15 -6.25
N LEU A 199 -17.59 -3.34 -6.47
CA LEU A 199 -17.85 -4.13 -7.68
C LEU A 199 -19.32 -4.53 -7.82
N VAL A 200 -19.97 -4.95 -6.73
CA VAL A 200 -21.39 -5.32 -6.75
C VAL A 200 -22.28 -4.10 -7.07
N ASP A 201 -22.01 -2.96 -6.43
CA ASP A 201 -22.78 -1.74 -6.69
C ASP A 201 -22.62 -1.29 -8.14
N TRP A 202 -21.40 -1.26 -8.65
CA TRP A 202 -21.12 -0.92 -10.04
C TRP A 202 -21.81 -1.90 -11.01
N ALA A 203 -21.69 -3.20 -10.76
CA ALA A 203 -22.32 -4.22 -11.60
C ALA A 203 -23.84 -4.06 -11.73
N VAL A 204 -24.50 -3.62 -10.65
CA VAL A 204 -25.96 -3.48 -10.61
C VAL A 204 -26.43 -2.15 -11.21
N ARG A 205 -25.64 -1.07 -11.07
CA ARG A 205 -26.10 0.29 -11.38
C ARG A 205 -25.48 0.88 -12.65
N GLU A 206 -24.25 0.46 -12.99
CA GLU A 206 -23.43 1.18 -13.96
C GLU A 206 -22.90 0.29 -15.09
N ALA A 207 -22.87 -1.04 -14.93
CA ALA A 207 -22.30 -1.93 -15.93
C ALA A 207 -22.95 -1.74 -17.31
N PRO A 208 -22.16 -1.42 -18.37
CA PRO A 208 -22.69 -1.10 -19.69
C PRO A 208 -23.26 -2.32 -20.40
N THR A 209 -22.77 -3.51 -20.10
CA THR A 209 -23.22 -4.78 -20.71
C THR A 209 -23.52 -5.84 -19.65
N ALA A 210 -24.26 -6.87 -20.04
CA ALA A 210 -24.49 -8.04 -19.17
C ALA A 210 -23.19 -8.82 -18.91
N GLU A 211 -22.26 -8.83 -19.86
CA GLU A 211 -20.95 -9.46 -19.71
C GLU A 211 -20.10 -8.75 -18.66
N ASP A 212 -19.99 -7.42 -18.70
CA ASP A 212 -19.24 -6.64 -17.72
C ASP A 212 -19.83 -6.81 -16.31
N ARG A 213 -21.18 -6.78 -16.21
CA ARG A 213 -21.87 -7.05 -14.97
C ARG A 213 -21.49 -8.42 -14.38
N ASP A 214 -21.54 -9.45 -15.22
CA ASP A 214 -21.31 -10.82 -14.77
C ASP A 214 -19.83 -11.03 -14.38
N GLN A 215 -18.88 -10.40 -15.06
CA GLN A 215 -17.46 -10.39 -14.72
C GLN A 215 -17.19 -9.68 -13.38
N ALA A 216 -17.77 -8.50 -13.17
CA ALA A 216 -17.62 -7.77 -11.89
C ALA A 216 -18.22 -8.55 -10.70
N LEU A 217 -19.39 -9.17 -10.89
CA LEU A 217 -20.00 -10.03 -9.88
C LEU A 217 -19.18 -11.29 -9.59
N ALA A 218 -18.56 -11.89 -10.61
CA ALA A 218 -17.68 -13.03 -10.45
C ALA A 218 -16.44 -12.66 -9.63
N ALA A 219 -15.77 -11.57 -9.98
CA ALA A 219 -14.61 -11.05 -9.23
C ALA A 219 -14.96 -10.73 -7.76
N ALA A 220 -16.12 -10.10 -7.52
CA ALA A 220 -16.59 -9.80 -6.16
C ALA A 220 -16.83 -11.07 -5.33
N ARG A 221 -17.40 -12.12 -5.94
CA ARG A 221 -17.66 -13.41 -5.25
C ARG A 221 -16.35 -14.13 -4.96
N GLU A 222 -15.50 -14.28 -5.95
CA GLU A 222 -14.20 -14.96 -5.82
C GLU A 222 -13.35 -14.35 -4.70
N ASN A 223 -13.20 -13.02 -4.69
CA ASN A 223 -12.45 -12.33 -3.65
C ASN A 223 -13.08 -12.49 -2.25
N ARG A 224 -14.42 -12.40 -2.16
CA ARG A 224 -15.13 -12.57 -0.89
C ARG A 224 -15.00 -13.98 -0.35
N ASP A 225 -15.16 -14.98 -1.20
CA ASP A 225 -15.08 -16.39 -0.81
C ASP A 225 -13.63 -16.73 -0.39
N ALA A 226 -12.61 -16.24 -1.11
CA ALA A 226 -11.21 -16.36 -0.72
C ALA A 226 -10.93 -15.77 0.67
N TRP A 227 -11.50 -14.59 0.96
CA TRP A 227 -11.41 -13.99 2.28
C TRP A 227 -12.08 -14.82 3.35
N LEU A 228 -13.35 -15.16 3.18
CA LEU A 228 -14.17 -15.81 4.21
C LEU A 228 -13.76 -17.26 4.48
N ASP A 229 -13.34 -18.00 3.46
CA ASP A 229 -13.07 -19.44 3.56
C ASP A 229 -11.64 -19.74 4.06
N GLY A 230 -10.72 -18.77 4.02
CA GLY A 230 -9.35 -19.06 4.42
C GLY A 230 -8.57 -17.87 4.94
N ALA A 231 -8.39 -16.83 4.14
CA ALA A 231 -7.45 -15.74 4.41
C ALA A 231 -7.75 -14.98 5.71
N ARG A 232 -9.03 -14.75 6.03
CA ARG A 232 -9.53 -14.00 7.20
C ARG A 232 -8.98 -14.49 8.54
N ARG A 233 -8.54 -15.74 8.63
CA ARG A 233 -8.07 -16.36 9.90
C ARG A 233 -6.57 -16.35 10.06
N ALA A 234 -5.84 -16.02 9.01
CA ALA A 234 -4.38 -16.16 8.98
C ALA A 234 -3.67 -14.91 8.49
N LEU A 235 -4.30 -14.14 7.58
CA LEU A 235 -3.68 -12.98 6.97
C LEU A 235 -3.85 -11.75 7.87
N GLY A 236 -2.72 -11.15 8.24
CA GLY A 236 -2.60 -9.84 8.87
C GLY A 236 -1.93 -8.84 7.93
N PHE A 237 -1.86 -7.60 8.38
CA PHE A 237 -1.14 -6.52 7.70
C PHE A 237 -0.45 -5.65 8.73
N ALA A 238 0.80 -5.29 8.51
CA ALA A 238 1.55 -4.43 9.41
C ALA A 238 2.16 -3.27 8.63
N THR A 239 2.09 -2.06 9.20
CA THR A 239 2.66 -0.85 8.62
C THR A 239 3.58 -0.19 9.64
N PHE A 240 4.82 0.13 9.23
CA PHE A 240 5.82 0.70 10.12
C PHE A 240 6.39 2.00 9.57
N VAL A 241 6.56 2.97 10.47
CA VAL A 241 7.42 4.14 10.25
C VAL A 241 8.83 3.76 10.65
N LEU A 242 9.76 3.87 9.71
CA LEU A 242 11.13 3.39 9.81
C LEU A 242 12.12 4.56 9.77
N HIS A 243 13.11 4.52 10.65
CA HIS A 243 14.27 5.41 10.61
C HIS A 243 15.47 4.68 10.01
N ASP A 244 16.20 5.34 9.10
CA ASP A 244 17.52 4.91 8.70
C ASP A 244 18.52 5.16 9.83
N VAL A 245 18.93 4.07 10.50
CA VAL A 245 19.92 4.13 11.59
C VAL A 245 21.33 3.71 11.17
N ALA A 246 21.50 3.25 9.92
CA ALA A 246 22.82 2.91 9.41
C ALA A 246 23.62 4.16 8.95
N ALA A 247 22.98 5.33 8.88
CA ALA A 247 23.64 6.59 8.55
C ALA A 247 24.61 7.07 9.66
N ASP A 248 24.32 6.73 10.93
CA ASP A 248 25.14 7.16 12.10
C ASP A 248 26.45 6.38 12.29
N VAL A 249 26.72 5.38 11.45
CA VAL A 249 27.93 4.53 11.55
C VAL A 249 29.04 4.94 10.55
N ARG A 250 28.85 6.05 9.84
CA ARG A 250 29.80 6.56 8.85
C ARG A 250 30.49 7.83 9.33
N ASP A 251 31.29 7.72 10.39
CA ASP A 251 32.37 8.67 10.74
C ASP A 251 33.74 7.96 10.59
#